data_fd5d5097cef6749b8545f753a0863a85
#
_entry.id   fd5d5097cef6749b8545f753a0863a85
#
_cell.length_a   1.000
_cell.length_b   1.000
_cell.length_c   1.000
_cell.angle_alpha   90.00
_cell.angle_beta   90.00
_cell.angle_gamma   90.00
#
_symmetry.space_group_name_H-M   'P 1'
#
loop_
_entity.id
_entity.type
_entity.pdbx_description
1 polymer ?
#
loop_
_entity_poly.entity_id
_entity_poly.type
_entity_poly.pdbx_seq_one_letter_code
_entity_poly.pdbx_strand_id
1 'polypeptide(L)'
;MPYTPVFEYAKDTWRPRWRGRVHAIAVALTVPAGITLSVLTPGGLPRISVVIYVLSLVALFSISASYHMFTHTIRSQRTMRRIDHAMVYVLIAGTYTPLCLLALPKQVGVPFLVLIWGAAAVGMGFTIAWKARRFAGALYLIIGWAAVAIIPWAYRNAGGTSILLFAIGGLLYTVGRFCFSYIDRG
;
A
#
# COMPACT_ATOMS: atom_id res chain seq x y z
N MET A 1 2.53 41.69 11.55
CA MET A 1 2.70 40.28 11.18
C MET A 1 3.04 40.23 9.71
N PRO A 2 4.19 39.71 9.26
CA PRO A 2 4.48 39.63 7.84
C PRO A 2 3.54 38.62 7.17
N TYR A 3 2.86 39.07 6.14
CA TYR A 3 1.98 38.28 5.28
C TYR A 3 2.83 37.23 4.54
N THR A 4 2.80 35.99 5.02
CA THR A 4 3.37 34.88 4.28
C THR A 4 2.41 34.49 3.17
N PRO A 5 2.79 34.59 1.90
CA PRO A 5 1.90 34.24 0.80
C PRO A 5 1.54 32.75 0.91
N VAL A 6 0.24 32.48 0.91
CA VAL A 6 -0.35 31.11 1.01
C VAL A 6 0.09 30.22 -0.17
N PHE A 7 0.73 30.79 -1.18
CA PHE A 7 1.22 30.13 -2.40
C PHE A 7 2.76 30.23 -2.52
N GLU A 8 3.48 29.77 -1.52
CA GLU A 8 4.91 29.58 -1.69
C GLU A 8 5.11 28.35 -2.60
N TYR A 9 5.57 28.59 -3.83
CA TYR A 9 5.99 27.52 -4.73
C TYR A 9 7.15 26.79 -4.06
N ALA A 10 6.98 25.50 -3.85
CA ALA A 10 8.07 24.69 -3.33
C ALA A 10 9.21 24.76 -4.36
N LYS A 11 10.28 25.47 -4.03
CA LYS A 11 11.54 25.38 -4.75
C LYS A 11 11.83 23.89 -4.93
N ASP A 12 12.32 23.51 -6.10
CA ASP A 12 12.54 22.14 -6.61
C ASP A 12 13.45 21.25 -5.72
N THR A 13 13.27 21.32 -4.44
CA THR A 13 14.03 20.63 -3.44
C THR A 13 13.40 19.26 -3.15
N TRP A 14 13.99 18.23 -3.74
CA TRP A 14 13.90 16.87 -3.20
C TRP A 14 12.69 15.98 -3.55
N ARG A 15 12.08 16.15 -4.72
CA ARG A 15 11.21 15.09 -5.23
C ARG A 15 11.89 14.41 -6.40
N PRO A 16 12.32 13.16 -6.25
CA PRO A 16 12.84 12.42 -7.37
C PRO A 16 11.70 12.19 -8.39
N ARG A 17 11.68 13.02 -9.44
CA ARG A 17 10.71 12.91 -10.55
C ARG A 17 10.69 11.51 -11.16
N TRP A 18 11.78 10.77 -11.04
CA TRP A 18 11.90 9.39 -11.44
C TRP A 18 10.89 8.47 -10.73
N ARG A 19 10.64 8.66 -9.43
CA ARG A 19 9.62 7.88 -8.70
C ARG A 19 8.24 8.06 -9.30
N GLY A 20 7.86 9.29 -9.67
CA GLY A 20 6.59 9.56 -10.33
C GLY A 20 6.46 8.86 -11.67
N ARG A 21 7.53 8.87 -12.50
CA ARG A 21 7.55 8.18 -13.79
C ARG A 21 7.45 6.67 -13.64
N VAL A 22 8.19 6.08 -12.72
CA VAL A 22 8.12 4.64 -12.43
C VAL A 22 6.73 4.24 -11.97
N HIS A 23 6.10 5.01 -11.10
CA HIS A 23 4.73 4.73 -10.64
C HIS A 23 3.69 4.96 -11.75
N ALA A 24 3.88 5.94 -12.64
CA ALA A 24 3.00 6.11 -13.80
C ALA A 24 3.10 4.91 -14.78
N ILE A 25 4.30 4.40 -15.01
CA ILE A 25 4.50 3.16 -15.78
C ILE A 25 3.83 1.98 -15.06
N ALA A 26 3.99 1.90 -13.74
CA ALA A 26 3.33 0.86 -12.95
C ALA A 26 1.80 0.92 -13.08
N VAL A 27 1.18 2.11 -13.10
CA VAL A 27 -0.26 2.26 -13.39
C VAL A 27 -0.59 1.71 -14.76
N ALA A 28 0.17 2.14 -15.80
CA ALA A 28 -0.08 1.72 -17.18
C ALA A 28 0.01 0.20 -17.37
N LEU A 29 0.85 -0.49 -16.60
CA LEU A 29 0.96 -1.95 -16.62
C LEU A 29 -0.09 -2.63 -15.74
N THR A 30 -0.37 -2.07 -14.56
CA THR A 30 -1.28 -2.67 -13.58
C THR A 30 -2.73 -2.62 -14.04
N VAL A 31 -3.15 -1.57 -14.73
CA VAL A 31 -4.54 -1.44 -15.20
C VAL A 31 -4.91 -2.57 -16.17
N PRO A 32 -4.22 -2.79 -17.31
CA PRO A 32 -4.57 -3.88 -18.22
C PRO A 32 -4.39 -5.26 -17.58
N ALA A 33 -3.31 -5.47 -16.81
CA ALA A 33 -3.09 -6.73 -16.10
C ALA A 33 -4.18 -6.99 -15.07
N GLY A 34 -4.61 -5.97 -14.33
CA GLY A 34 -5.68 -6.07 -13.33
C GLY A 34 -7.04 -6.33 -13.95
N ILE A 35 -7.36 -5.70 -15.09
CA ILE A 35 -8.58 -5.98 -15.85
C ILE A 35 -8.57 -7.45 -16.31
N THR A 36 -7.49 -7.89 -16.93
CA THR A 36 -7.33 -9.27 -17.40
C THR A 36 -7.49 -10.27 -16.25
N LEU A 37 -6.81 -10.04 -15.13
CA LEU A 37 -6.91 -10.90 -13.95
C LEU A 37 -8.35 -10.93 -13.40
N SER A 38 -9.02 -9.78 -13.35
CA SER A 38 -10.40 -9.70 -12.83
C SER A 38 -11.40 -10.40 -13.75
N VAL A 39 -11.21 -10.32 -15.07
CA VAL A 39 -12.07 -11.01 -16.06
C VAL A 39 -11.86 -12.51 -16.02
N LEU A 40 -10.61 -12.97 -15.95
CA LEU A 40 -10.27 -14.41 -15.90
C LEU A 40 -10.63 -15.05 -14.56
N THR A 41 -10.77 -14.27 -13.49
CA THR A 41 -11.17 -14.81 -12.18
C THR A 41 -12.65 -15.18 -12.18
N PRO A 42 -13.03 -16.37 -11.64
CA PRO A 42 -14.44 -16.76 -11.52
C PRO A 42 -15.29 -15.70 -10.82
N GLY A 43 -16.54 -15.53 -11.28
CA GLY A 43 -17.48 -14.55 -10.71
C GLY A 43 -17.77 -14.78 -9.21
N GLY A 44 -18.38 -13.81 -8.56
CA GLY A 44 -18.68 -13.83 -7.13
C GLY A 44 -17.52 -13.37 -6.26
N LEU A 45 -17.39 -14.00 -5.07
CA LEU A 45 -16.40 -13.61 -4.05
C LEU A 45 -14.94 -13.60 -4.57
N PRO A 46 -14.48 -14.57 -5.39
CA PRO A 46 -13.15 -14.54 -5.95
C PRO A 46 -12.87 -13.27 -6.75
N ARG A 47 -13.75 -12.93 -7.69
CA ARG A 47 -13.59 -11.73 -8.52
C ARG A 47 -13.62 -10.45 -7.70
N ILE A 48 -14.53 -10.35 -6.72
CA ILE A 48 -14.63 -9.18 -5.84
C ILE A 48 -13.31 -8.99 -5.07
N SER A 49 -12.75 -10.06 -4.52
CA SER A 49 -11.50 -9.98 -3.75
C SER A 49 -10.31 -9.55 -4.60
N VAL A 50 -10.23 -10.03 -5.84
CA VAL A 50 -9.19 -9.64 -6.80
C VAL A 50 -9.36 -8.19 -7.23
N VAL A 51 -10.61 -7.74 -7.48
CA VAL A 51 -10.90 -6.35 -7.84
C VAL A 51 -10.48 -5.40 -6.71
N ILE A 52 -10.75 -5.73 -5.44
CA ILE A 52 -10.32 -4.92 -4.29
C ILE A 52 -8.77 -4.80 -4.27
N TYR A 53 -8.06 -5.90 -4.48
CA TYR A 53 -6.61 -5.89 -4.58
C TYR A 53 -6.11 -5.00 -5.73
N VAL A 54 -6.64 -5.18 -6.94
CA VAL A 54 -6.26 -4.41 -8.13
C VAL A 54 -6.53 -2.92 -7.92
N LEU A 55 -7.70 -2.55 -7.40
CA LEU A 55 -8.04 -1.17 -7.10
C LEU A 55 -7.09 -0.55 -6.07
N SER A 56 -6.70 -1.30 -5.02
CA SER A 56 -5.75 -0.82 -4.02
C SER A 56 -4.36 -0.55 -4.63
N LEU A 57 -3.92 -1.41 -5.55
CA LEU A 57 -2.64 -1.28 -6.24
C LEU A 57 -2.64 -0.10 -7.21
N VAL A 58 -3.68 0.04 -8.03
CA VAL A 58 -3.86 1.17 -8.95
C VAL A 58 -3.94 2.49 -8.18
N ALA A 59 -4.69 2.53 -7.08
CA ALA A 59 -4.84 3.72 -6.26
C ALA A 59 -3.49 4.15 -5.65
N LEU A 60 -2.72 3.21 -5.10
CA LEU A 60 -1.38 3.52 -4.55
C LEU A 60 -0.48 4.12 -5.63
N PHE A 61 -0.33 3.47 -6.78
CA PHE A 61 0.56 3.95 -7.84
C PHE A 61 0.09 5.27 -8.42
N SER A 62 -1.22 5.47 -8.62
CA SER A 62 -1.80 6.72 -9.15
C SER A 62 -1.58 7.90 -8.20
N ILE A 63 -1.82 7.69 -6.90
CA ILE A 63 -1.61 8.73 -5.88
C ILE A 63 -0.13 9.06 -5.76
N SER A 64 0.75 8.05 -5.75
CA SER A 64 2.18 8.25 -5.68
C SER A 64 2.73 8.96 -6.94
N ALA A 65 2.30 8.58 -8.14
CA ALA A 65 2.66 9.28 -9.36
C ALA A 65 2.20 10.75 -9.32
N SER A 66 0.96 10.98 -8.89
CA SER A 66 0.39 12.32 -8.77
C SER A 66 1.16 13.19 -7.76
N TYR A 67 1.53 12.62 -6.61
CA TYR A 67 2.35 13.29 -5.62
C TYR A 67 3.71 13.74 -6.19
N HIS A 68 4.39 12.85 -6.90
CA HIS A 68 5.73 13.12 -7.41
C HIS A 68 5.75 13.99 -8.68
N MET A 69 4.67 14.02 -9.47
CA MET A 69 4.64 14.70 -10.77
C MET A 69 3.86 16.02 -10.75
N PHE A 70 2.74 16.11 -10.02
CA PHE A 70 1.76 17.18 -10.19
C PHE A 70 1.61 18.13 -9.00
N THR A 71 2.33 17.90 -7.88
CA THR A 71 2.21 18.80 -6.73
C THR A 71 3.18 19.97 -6.85
N HIS A 72 2.66 21.20 -6.96
CA HIS A 72 3.47 22.40 -7.19
C HIS A 72 3.55 23.33 -5.97
N THR A 73 2.62 23.24 -5.03
CA THR A 73 2.59 24.09 -3.83
C THR A 73 3.01 23.31 -2.58
N ILE A 74 3.60 23.99 -1.60
CA ILE A 74 3.99 23.37 -0.31
C ILE A 74 2.79 22.69 0.39
N ARG A 75 1.62 23.35 0.33
CA ARG A 75 0.39 22.78 0.93
C ARG A 75 -0.03 21.49 0.24
N SER A 76 -0.07 21.46 -1.10
CA SER A 76 -0.44 20.26 -1.84
C SER A 76 0.58 19.15 -1.63
N GLN A 77 1.88 19.47 -1.55
CA GLN A 77 2.92 18.49 -1.26
C GLN A 77 2.74 17.84 0.11
N ARG A 78 2.49 18.63 1.15
CA ARG A 78 2.28 18.10 2.51
C ARG A 78 1.07 17.19 2.58
N THR A 79 -0.03 17.58 1.93
CA THR A 79 -1.27 16.79 1.91
C THR A 79 -1.09 15.51 1.11
N MET A 80 -0.57 15.61 -0.12
CA MET A 80 -0.37 14.45 -0.99
C MET A 80 0.66 13.48 -0.43
N ARG A 81 1.72 13.96 0.24
CA ARG A 81 2.67 13.11 0.96
C ARG A 81 2.00 12.26 2.03
N ARG A 82 1.06 12.84 2.79
CA ARG A 82 0.32 12.08 3.82
C ARG A 82 -0.57 11.01 3.20
N ILE A 83 -1.26 11.37 2.12
CA ILE A 83 -2.14 10.44 1.41
C ILE A 83 -1.30 9.31 0.77
N ASP A 84 -0.21 9.64 0.08
CA ASP A 84 0.72 8.68 -0.52
C ASP A 84 1.20 7.63 0.52
N HIS A 85 1.63 8.08 1.69
CA HIS A 85 2.04 7.17 2.76
C HIS A 85 0.87 6.37 3.35
N ALA A 86 -0.34 6.93 3.39
CA ALA A 86 -1.53 6.26 3.86
C ALA A 86 -1.99 5.14 2.90
N MET A 87 -1.77 5.31 1.59
CA MET A 87 -2.16 4.32 0.59
C MET A 87 -1.43 2.99 0.73
N VAL A 88 -0.27 2.97 1.37
CA VAL A 88 0.43 1.71 1.64
C VAL A 88 -0.38 0.80 2.55
N TYR A 89 -1.10 1.35 3.54
CA TYR A 89 -2.00 0.56 4.39
C TYR A 89 -3.16 -0.04 3.58
N VAL A 90 -3.70 0.74 2.64
CA VAL A 90 -4.77 0.28 1.73
C VAL A 90 -4.26 -0.86 0.86
N LEU A 91 -3.03 -0.75 0.32
CA LEU A 91 -2.44 -1.83 -0.48
C LEU A 91 -2.22 -3.09 0.35
N ILE A 92 -1.68 -2.96 1.57
CA ILE A 92 -1.48 -4.12 2.45
C ILE A 92 -2.83 -4.81 2.70
N ALA A 93 -3.85 -4.09 3.14
CA ALA A 93 -5.17 -4.68 3.39
C ALA A 93 -5.81 -5.25 2.11
N GLY A 94 -5.64 -4.57 0.98
CA GLY A 94 -6.06 -5.04 -0.33
C GLY A 94 -5.40 -6.36 -0.73
N THR A 95 -4.10 -6.52 -0.45
CA THR A 95 -3.35 -7.77 -0.71
C THR A 95 -3.84 -8.92 0.16
N TYR A 96 -4.18 -8.66 1.42
CA TYR A 96 -4.75 -9.67 2.31
C TYR A 96 -6.15 -10.10 1.90
N THR A 97 -6.89 -9.27 1.16
CA THR A 97 -8.28 -9.56 0.82
C THR A 97 -8.44 -10.88 0.05
N PRO A 98 -7.80 -11.10 -1.12
CA PRO A 98 -7.88 -12.38 -1.80
C PRO A 98 -7.23 -13.53 -0.99
N LEU A 99 -6.14 -13.27 -0.29
CA LEU A 99 -5.47 -14.27 0.52
C LEU A 99 -6.40 -14.82 1.62
N CYS A 100 -7.06 -13.95 2.37
CA CYS A 100 -7.95 -14.33 3.46
C CYS A 100 -9.25 -14.98 2.97
N LEU A 101 -9.80 -14.50 1.86
CA LEU A 101 -11.09 -14.95 1.37
C LEU A 101 -11.01 -16.23 0.50
N LEU A 102 -9.85 -16.49 -0.13
CA LEU A 102 -9.70 -17.60 -1.07
C LEU A 102 -8.79 -18.72 -0.55
N ALA A 103 -7.78 -18.39 0.25
CA ALA A 103 -6.80 -19.37 0.72
C ALA A 103 -7.02 -19.84 2.17
N LEU A 104 -7.92 -19.21 2.94
CA LEU A 104 -8.16 -19.58 4.33
C LEU A 104 -9.60 -20.08 4.54
N PRO A 105 -9.82 -20.95 5.56
CA PRO A 105 -11.17 -21.26 6.03
C PRO A 105 -11.87 -19.97 6.50
N LYS A 106 -13.17 -19.84 6.21
CA LYS A 106 -13.95 -18.62 6.53
C LYS A 106 -13.85 -18.20 8.01
N GLN A 107 -13.79 -19.18 8.91
CA GLN A 107 -13.68 -18.95 10.36
C GLN A 107 -12.37 -18.27 10.77
N VAL A 108 -11.31 -18.42 9.98
CA VAL A 108 -10.00 -17.79 10.20
C VAL A 108 -9.84 -16.56 9.31
N GLY A 109 -10.18 -16.68 8.02
CA GLY A 109 -9.93 -15.64 7.03
C GLY A 109 -10.74 -14.37 7.25
N VAL A 110 -12.03 -14.49 7.57
CA VAL A 110 -12.90 -13.32 7.76
C VAL A 110 -12.50 -12.51 9.00
N PRO A 111 -12.35 -13.07 10.20
CA PRO A 111 -11.90 -12.31 11.37
C PRO A 111 -10.51 -11.68 11.17
N PHE A 112 -9.60 -12.42 10.56
CA PHE A 112 -8.26 -11.91 10.28
C PHE A 112 -8.30 -10.75 9.30
N LEU A 113 -9.12 -10.82 8.26
CA LEU A 113 -9.29 -9.73 7.28
C LEU A 113 -9.89 -8.47 7.93
N VAL A 114 -10.88 -8.63 8.82
CA VAL A 114 -11.46 -7.51 9.59
C VAL A 114 -10.39 -6.85 10.47
N LEU A 115 -9.55 -7.65 11.14
CA LEU A 115 -8.44 -7.15 11.93
C LEU A 115 -7.44 -6.34 11.07
N ILE A 116 -7.07 -6.87 9.90
CA ILE A 116 -6.12 -6.20 8.98
C ILE A 116 -6.69 -4.87 8.46
N TRP A 117 -7.94 -4.84 7.99
CA TRP A 117 -8.58 -3.60 7.54
C TRP A 117 -8.76 -2.59 8.68
N GLY A 118 -9.12 -3.05 9.88
CA GLY A 118 -9.22 -2.21 11.07
C GLY A 118 -7.86 -1.59 11.45
N ALA A 119 -6.82 -2.40 11.50
CA ALA A 119 -5.46 -1.92 11.78
C ALA A 119 -4.94 -0.98 10.68
N ALA A 120 -5.23 -1.27 9.41
CA ALA A 120 -4.90 -0.40 8.29
C ALA A 120 -5.62 0.96 8.39
N ALA A 121 -6.90 0.99 8.75
CA ALA A 121 -7.66 2.22 8.94
C ALA A 121 -7.08 3.07 10.08
N VAL A 122 -6.69 2.45 11.19
CA VAL A 122 -6.02 3.13 12.32
C VAL A 122 -4.67 3.70 11.87
N GLY A 123 -3.84 2.91 11.19
CA GLY A 123 -2.54 3.35 10.68
C GLY A 123 -2.65 4.49 9.67
N MET A 124 -3.62 4.41 8.78
CA MET A 124 -3.96 5.47 7.82
C MET A 124 -4.37 6.75 8.54
N GLY A 125 -5.24 6.67 9.55
CA GLY A 125 -5.67 7.81 10.38
C GLY A 125 -4.49 8.51 11.06
N PHE A 126 -3.57 7.77 11.68
CA PHE A 126 -2.34 8.34 12.28
C PHE A 126 -1.43 8.98 11.24
N THR A 127 -1.31 8.38 10.06
CA THR A 127 -0.48 8.89 8.96
C THR A 127 -1.05 10.20 8.40
N ILE A 128 -2.35 10.28 8.13
CA ILE A 128 -3.02 11.48 7.62
C ILE A 128 -3.00 12.60 8.66
N ALA A 129 -3.29 12.28 9.93
CA ALA A 129 -3.21 13.25 11.02
C ALA A 129 -1.78 13.71 11.33
N TRP A 130 -0.78 13.05 10.73
CA TRP A 130 0.66 13.31 10.94
C TRP A 130 1.09 13.22 12.41
N LYS A 131 0.35 12.42 13.18
CA LYS A 131 0.63 12.15 14.59
C LYS A 131 1.35 10.81 14.74
N ALA A 132 2.20 10.70 15.75
CA ALA A 132 2.85 9.43 16.13
C ALA A 132 3.52 8.69 14.94
N ARG A 133 4.31 9.37 14.12
CA ARG A 133 5.01 8.82 12.92
C ARG A 133 5.76 7.52 13.20
N ARG A 134 6.38 7.39 14.38
CA ARG A 134 7.10 6.16 14.78
C ARG A 134 6.11 5.00 14.97
N PHE A 135 4.97 5.26 15.60
CA PHE A 135 3.91 4.27 15.79
C PHE A 135 3.31 3.83 14.45
N ALA A 136 2.99 4.77 13.56
CA ALA A 136 2.52 4.45 12.22
C ALA A 136 3.55 3.56 11.48
N GLY A 137 4.84 3.91 11.52
CA GLY A 137 5.89 3.11 10.90
C GLY A 137 6.04 1.70 11.47
N ALA A 138 5.85 1.52 12.78
CA ALA A 138 5.86 0.21 13.43
C ALA A 138 4.61 -0.62 13.04
N LEU A 139 3.44 0.00 13.09
CA LEU A 139 2.18 -0.65 12.72
C LEU A 139 2.20 -1.15 11.26
N TYR A 140 2.79 -0.40 10.37
CA TYR A 140 3.03 -0.75 8.98
C TYR A 140 3.81 -2.08 8.84
N LEU A 141 4.89 -2.25 9.61
CA LEU A 141 5.66 -3.50 9.60
C LEU A 141 4.88 -4.64 10.25
N ILE A 142 4.22 -4.39 11.36
CA ILE A 142 3.42 -5.40 12.07
C ILE A 142 2.33 -5.97 11.16
N ILE A 143 1.57 -5.10 10.48
CA ILE A 143 0.51 -5.53 9.56
C ILE A 143 1.12 -6.26 8.36
N GLY A 144 2.23 -5.79 7.81
CA GLY A 144 2.92 -6.45 6.69
C GLY A 144 3.39 -7.86 7.02
N TRP A 145 3.90 -8.08 8.23
CA TRP A 145 4.34 -9.41 8.70
C TRP A 145 3.24 -10.26 9.34
N ALA A 146 2.04 -9.75 9.52
CA ALA A 146 0.92 -10.51 10.06
C ALA A 146 0.58 -11.77 9.22
N ALA A 147 0.99 -11.80 7.94
CA ALA A 147 0.87 -12.98 7.08
C ALA A 147 1.55 -14.23 7.64
N VAL A 148 2.60 -14.07 8.44
CA VAL A 148 3.30 -15.19 9.09
C VAL A 148 2.36 -16.00 9.97
N ALA A 149 1.40 -15.35 10.63
CA ALA A 149 0.41 -16.02 11.48
C ALA A 149 -0.52 -16.96 10.71
N ILE A 150 -0.70 -16.74 9.41
CA ILE A 150 -1.62 -17.54 8.59
C ILE A 150 -0.91 -18.52 7.64
N ILE A 151 0.43 -18.58 7.68
CA ILE A 151 1.23 -19.49 6.84
C ILE A 151 0.74 -20.96 6.90
N PRO A 152 0.42 -21.55 8.07
CA PRO A 152 0.03 -22.95 8.11
C PRO A 152 -1.21 -23.26 7.27
N TRP A 153 -2.20 -22.38 7.26
CA TRP A 153 -3.41 -22.51 6.44
C TRP A 153 -3.15 -22.19 4.97
N ALA A 154 -2.41 -21.11 4.71
CA ALA A 154 -2.07 -20.69 3.35
C ALA A 154 -1.24 -21.75 2.63
N TYR A 155 -0.30 -22.41 3.30
CA TYR A 155 0.50 -23.49 2.73
C TYR A 155 -0.35 -24.67 2.26
N ARG A 156 -1.32 -25.08 3.09
CA ARG A 156 -2.22 -26.22 2.78
C ARG A 156 -3.11 -25.96 1.57
N ASN A 157 -3.53 -24.70 1.35
CA ASN A 157 -4.54 -24.37 0.33
C ASN A 157 -3.96 -23.69 -0.92
N ALA A 158 -2.86 -22.93 -0.78
CA ALA A 158 -2.26 -22.18 -1.89
C ALA A 158 -0.92 -22.75 -2.38
N GLY A 159 -0.37 -23.74 -1.68
CA GLY A 159 0.88 -24.42 -2.05
C GLY A 159 2.16 -23.66 -1.73
N GLY A 160 3.30 -24.36 -1.79
CA GLY A 160 4.61 -23.81 -1.38
C GLY A 160 5.10 -22.64 -2.23
N THR A 161 4.81 -22.64 -3.53
CA THR A 161 5.20 -21.54 -4.43
C THR A 161 4.59 -20.21 -4.02
N SER A 162 3.30 -20.21 -3.61
CA SER A 162 2.62 -18.99 -3.14
C SER A 162 3.25 -18.46 -1.86
N ILE A 163 3.63 -19.33 -0.94
CA ILE A 163 4.33 -18.94 0.30
C ILE A 163 5.71 -18.36 0.01
N LEU A 164 6.47 -18.98 -0.91
CA LEU A 164 7.78 -18.48 -1.32
C LEU A 164 7.69 -17.07 -1.91
N LEU A 165 6.74 -16.84 -2.82
CA LEU A 165 6.51 -15.52 -3.42
C LEU A 165 6.09 -14.49 -2.36
N PHE A 166 5.27 -14.89 -1.40
CA PHE A 166 4.86 -14.04 -0.29
C PHE A 166 6.05 -13.67 0.63
N ALA A 167 6.91 -14.64 0.93
CA ALA A 167 8.13 -14.43 1.71
C ALA A 167 9.11 -13.47 1.01
N ILE A 168 9.34 -13.68 -0.28
CA ILE A 168 10.18 -12.78 -1.10
C ILE A 168 9.59 -11.36 -1.09
N GLY A 169 8.29 -11.22 -1.29
CA GLY A 169 7.60 -9.93 -1.22
C GLY A 169 7.76 -9.24 0.13
N GLY A 170 7.60 -9.97 1.23
CA GLY A 170 7.80 -9.47 2.59
C GLY A 170 9.24 -9.02 2.87
N LEU A 171 10.23 -9.75 2.36
CA LEU A 171 11.64 -9.38 2.47
C LEU A 171 11.93 -8.10 1.67
N LEU A 172 11.51 -8.03 0.41
CA LEU A 172 11.68 -6.84 -0.43
C LEU A 172 11.00 -5.61 0.18
N TYR A 173 9.81 -5.79 0.75
CA TYR A 173 9.10 -4.76 1.47
C TYR A 173 9.89 -4.24 2.68
N THR A 174 10.45 -5.15 3.47
CA THR A 174 11.24 -4.82 4.66
C THR A 174 12.51 -4.06 4.26
N VAL A 175 13.25 -4.56 3.27
CA VAL A 175 14.43 -3.87 2.72
C VAL A 175 14.07 -2.48 2.22
N GLY A 176 12.99 -2.35 1.44
CA GLY A 176 12.50 -1.06 0.95
C GLY A 176 12.19 -0.08 2.08
N ARG A 177 11.60 -0.57 3.17
CA ARG A 177 11.30 0.25 4.36
C ARG A 177 12.56 0.75 5.05
N PHE A 178 13.58 -0.09 5.19
CA PHE A 178 14.86 0.31 5.80
C PHE A 178 15.63 1.30 4.93
N CYS A 179 15.72 1.04 3.62
CA CYS A 179 16.33 1.96 2.66
C CYS A 179 15.66 3.34 2.70
N PHE A 180 14.32 3.37 2.71
CA PHE A 180 13.56 4.62 2.82
C PHE A 180 13.86 5.36 4.13
N SER A 181 13.91 4.64 5.26
CA SER A 181 14.20 5.22 6.57
C SER A 181 15.62 5.79 6.67
N TYR A 182 16.57 5.20 5.95
CA TYR A 182 17.96 5.67 5.92
C TYR A 182 18.11 6.95 5.09
N ILE A 183 17.44 7.00 3.93
CA ILE A 183 17.49 8.15 3.03
C ILE A 183 16.76 9.39 3.61
N ASP A 184 15.70 9.18 4.40
CA ASP A 184 14.91 10.28 5.01
C ASP A 184 15.59 10.90 6.25
N ARG A 185 16.73 10.36 6.69
CA ARG A 185 17.54 10.86 7.83
C ARG A 185 18.76 11.69 7.40
N GLY A 186 19.14 11.70 6.15
CA GLY A 186 20.20 12.50 5.56
C GLY A 186 19.66 13.74 4.87
#